data_9405195911168d9ff6be849375cc0e0a
#
_entry.id   9405195911168d9ff6be849375cc0e0a
#
_cell.length_a   1.000
_cell.length_b   1.000
_cell.length_c   1.000
_cell.angle_alpha   90.00
_cell.angle_beta   90.00
_cell.angle_gamma   90.00
#
_symmetry.space_group_name_H-M   'P 1'
#
loop_
_entity.id
_entity.type
_entity.pdbx_description
1 polymer ?
#
loop_
_entity_poly.entity_id
_entity_poly.type
_entity_poly.pdbx_seq_one_letter_code
_entity_poly.pdbx_strand_id
1 'polypeptide(L)'
;MAVITSFPTAPGFAAINFRQIDETKVTKTQSGRVIRHGNATTRWGATLQYPLMEKTEIRPIKAFLAQLKGSLNEFDVVLPDISSPLGDATSNPFDMRSSASVGATSVDIRFADSSLDDSTEGTKTYLKPGDLIRFSGHTKVYMVTGDVTS
;
A
#
# COMPACT_ATOMS: atom_id res chain seq x y z
N MET A 1 -12.49 10.73 -15.91
CA MET A 1 -11.28 10.92 -15.09
C MET A 1 -10.11 10.53 -15.94
N ALA A 2 -9.10 11.36 -16.03
CA ALA A 2 -7.86 11.03 -16.73
C ALA A 2 -6.80 10.65 -15.69
N VAL A 3 -6.07 9.57 -15.94
CA VAL A 3 -4.91 9.19 -15.14
C VAL A 3 -3.70 9.91 -15.73
N ILE A 4 -3.01 10.68 -14.89
CA ILE A 4 -1.80 11.40 -15.28
C ILE A 4 -0.61 10.56 -14.83
N THR A 5 0.11 9.96 -15.77
CA THR A 5 1.20 9.02 -15.50
C THR A 5 2.58 9.69 -15.33
N SER A 6 2.68 10.98 -15.57
CA SER A 6 3.94 11.72 -15.57
C SER A 6 4.23 12.41 -14.23
N PHE A 7 4.25 11.65 -13.14
CA PHE A 7 4.65 12.19 -11.84
C PHE A 7 6.13 12.60 -11.88
N PRO A 8 6.48 13.84 -11.45
CA PRO A 8 7.87 14.28 -11.41
C PRO A 8 8.69 13.45 -10.41
N THR A 9 9.72 12.76 -10.90
CA THR A 9 10.57 11.89 -10.08
C THR A 9 11.79 12.61 -9.49
N ALA A 10 12.06 13.82 -9.92
CA ALA A 10 13.16 14.66 -9.44
C ALA A 10 12.64 16.02 -8.95
N PRO A 11 13.15 16.51 -7.80
CA PRO A 11 14.04 15.83 -6.85
C PRO A 11 13.29 14.73 -6.09
N GLY A 12 14.04 13.78 -5.51
CA GLY A 12 13.47 12.73 -4.67
C GLY A 12 12.80 13.29 -3.41
N PHE A 13 12.02 12.47 -2.73
CA PHE A 13 11.34 12.86 -1.49
C PHE A 13 12.36 12.96 -0.34
N ALA A 14 12.23 13.99 0.49
CA ALA A 14 12.98 14.12 1.73
C ALA A 14 12.38 13.27 2.85
N ALA A 15 11.06 13.13 2.87
CA ALA A 15 10.36 12.24 3.78
C ALA A 15 9.03 11.79 3.18
N ILE A 16 8.67 10.55 3.50
CA ILE A 16 7.40 9.92 3.11
C ILE A 16 6.71 9.49 4.39
N ASN A 17 5.48 9.95 4.61
CA ASN A 17 4.64 9.46 5.69
C ASN A 17 3.46 8.72 5.07
N PHE A 18 3.56 7.42 5.02
CA PHE A 18 2.50 6.53 4.55
C PHE A 18 1.67 6.04 5.74
N ARG A 19 0.34 6.12 5.64
CA ARG A 19 -0.54 5.77 6.75
C ARG A 19 -1.83 5.15 6.28
N GLN A 20 -2.36 4.25 7.10
CA GLN A 20 -3.71 3.75 6.98
C GLN A 20 -4.69 4.74 7.60
N ILE A 21 -5.79 4.99 6.92
CA ILE A 21 -6.88 5.86 7.39
C ILE A 21 -8.10 4.98 7.60
N ASP A 22 -8.45 4.76 8.87
CA ASP A 22 -9.65 4.02 9.27
C ASP A 22 -10.66 4.96 9.91
N GLU A 23 -11.86 4.96 9.37
CA GLU A 23 -12.96 5.75 9.94
C GLU A 23 -13.68 4.94 11.03
N THR A 24 -13.19 5.04 12.26
CA THR A 24 -13.86 4.44 13.42
C THR A 24 -14.63 5.51 14.17
N LYS A 25 -15.94 5.33 14.29
CA LYS A 25 -16.78 6.20 15.10
C LYS A 25 -16.86 5.66 16.54
N VAL A 26 -16.48 6.48 17.50
CA VAL A 26 -16.57 6.16 18.92
C VAL A 26 -17.65 7.01 19.54
N THR A 27 -18.63 6.37 20.18
CA THR A 27 -19.73 7.04 20.89
C THR A 27 -19.74 6.57 22.34
N LYS A 28 -19.82 7.52 23.27
CA LYS A 28 -19.97 7.23 24.70
C LYS A 28 -21.41 7.46 25.10
N THR A 29 -22.04 6.44 25.67
CA THR A 29 -23.41 6.55 26.19
C THR A 29 -23.43 7.34 27.50
N GLN A 30 -24.60 7.80 27.91
CA GLN A 30 -24.79 8.54 29.17
C GLN A 30 -24.44 7.68 30.41
N SER A 31 -24.55 6.34 30.28
CA SER A 31 -24.14 5.38 31.32
C SER A 31 -22.61 5.10 31.33
N GLY A 32 -21.83 5.80 30.50
CA GLY A 32 -20.38 5.64 30.42
C GLY A 32 -19.90 4.50 29.52
N ARG A 33 -20.79 3.72 28.89
CA ARG A 33 -20.43 2.64 27.99
C ARG A 33 -19.90 3.21 26.67
N VAL A 34 -18.76 2.68 26.23
CA VAL A 34 -18.15 3.05 24.95
C VAL A 34 -18.63 2.08 23.86
N ILE A 35 -19.22 2.63 22.83
CA ILE A 35 -19.65 1.89 21.63
C ILE A 35 -18.71 2.31 20.51
N ARG A 36 -18.07 1.33 19.86
CA ARG A 36 -17.21 1.54 18.70
C ARG A 36 -17.88 0.95 17.47
N HIS A 37 -18.00 1.77 16.44
CA HIS A 37 -18.50 1.35 15.14
C HIS A 37 -17.39 1.56 14.11
N GLY A 38 -16.84 0.46 13.61
CA GLY A 38 -15.84 0.48 12.55
C GLY A 38 -16.54 0.54 11.19
N ASN A 39 -16.17 1.49 10.37
CA ASN A 39 -16.56 1.51 8.97
C ASN A 39 -15.56 0.65 8.19
N ALA A 40 -16.04 -0.27 7.35
CA ALA A 40 -15.19 -1.19 6.58
C ALA A 40 -14.39 -0.50 5.45
N THR A 41 -14.36 0.84 5.43
CA THR A 41 -13.65 1.64 4.44
C THR A 41 -12.27 2.04 4.95
N THR A 42 -11.32 1.14 4.82
CA THR A 42 -9.90 1.47 5.00
C THR A 42 -9.37 2.17 3.76
N ARG A 43 -8.69 3.29 3.94
CA ARG A 43 -8.00 4.02 2.87
C ARG A 43 -6.53 4.20 3.22
N TRP A 44 -5.70 4.25 2.19
CA TRP A 44 -4.30 4.59 2.32
C TRP A 44 -4.08 6.07 2.01
N GLY A 45 -3.28 6.73 2.80
CA GLY A 45 -2.88 8.11 2.60
C GLY A 45 -1.38 8.25 2.67
N ALA A 46 -0.83 9.13 1.85
CA ALA A 46 0.58 9.47 1.89
C ALA A 46 0.77 10.98 1.97
N THR A 47 1.72 11.41 2.79
CA THR A 47 2.20 12.79 2.81
C THR A 47 3.63 12.79 2.34
N LEU A 48 3.89 13.46 1.24
CA LEU A 48 5.20 13.53 0.59
C LEU A 48 5.83 14.88 0.91
N GLN A 49 7.04 14.86 1.42
CA GLN A 49 7.82 16.06 1.69
C GLN A 49 9.00 16.12 0.73
N TYR A 50 9.19 17.27 0.13
CA TYR A 50 10.34 17.54 -0.72
C TYR A 50 11.42 18.27 0.05
N PRO A 51 12.70 18.12 -0.34
CA PRO A 51 13.79 18.93 0.19
C PRO A 51 13.64 20.40 -0.26
N LEU A 52 14.56 21.24 0.18
CA LEU A 52 14.69 22.58 -0.39
C LEU A 52 15.00 22.45 -1.90
N MET A 53 14.19 23.12 -2.71
CA MET A 53 14.24 23.01 -4.16
C MET A 53 14.60 24.35 -4.81
N GLU A 54 15.35 24.26 -5.88
CA GLU A 54 15.60 25.42 -6.73
C GLU A 54 14.37 25.72 -7.63
N LYS A 55 14.38 26.92 -8.22
CA LYS A 55 13.28 27.37 -9.08
C LYS A 55 13.03 26.44 -10.29
N THR A 56 14.06 25.81 -10.79
CA THR A 56 14.01 24.86 -11.91
C THR A 56 13.35 23.55 -11.53
N GLU A 57 13.51 23.12 -10.29
CA GLU A 57 12.97 21.87 -9.76
C GLU A 57 11.50 21.99 -9.32
N ILE A 58 11.14 23.11 -8.71
CA ILE A 58 9.77 23.32 -8.20
C ILE A 58 8.75 23.58 -9.32
N ARG A 59 9.18 24.11 -10.46
CA ARG A 59 8.27 24.44 -11.57
C ARG A 59 7.56 23.23 -12.17
N PRO A 60 8.23 22.11 -12.50
CA PRO A 60 7.58 20.90 -12.98
C PRO A 60 6.54 20.35 -12.00
N ILE A 61 6.84 20.37 -10.68
CA ILE A 61 5.92 19.91 -9.64
C ILE A 61 4.67 20.81 -9.60
N LYS A 62 4.83 22.12 -9.67
CA LYS A 62 3.69 23.04 -9.72
C LYS A 62 2.84 22.87 -10.97
N ALA A 63 3.47 22.62 -12.12
CA ALA A 63 2.77 22.34 -13.36
C ALA A 63 1.97 21.04 -13.28
N PHE A 64 2.56 20.00 -12.69
CA PHE A 64 1.88 18.73 -12.43
C PHE A 64 0.66 18.92 -11.51
N LEU A 65 0.81 19.64 -10.39
CA LEU A 65 -0.30 19.93 -9.48
C LEU A 65 -1.42 20.73 -10.17
N ALA A 66 -1.08 21.63 -11.08
CA ALA A 66 -2.07 22.37 -11.88
C ALA A 66 -2.84 21.44 -12.83
N GLN A 67 -2.18 20.43 -13.42
CA GLN A 67 -2.83 19.43 -14.27
C GLN A 67 -3.80 18.53 -13.49
N LEU A 68 -3.55 18.28 -12.21
CA LEU A 68 -4.44 17.48 -11.37
C LEU A 68 -5.79 18.16 -11.14
N LYS A 69 -5.88 19.48 -11.26
CA LYS A 69 -7.12 20.25 -11.00
C LYS A 69 -7.74 19.90 -9.64
N GLY A 70 -6.91 19.90 -8.60
CA GLY A 70 -7.31 19.43 -7.28
C GLY A 70 -7.45 17.90 -7.24
N SER A 71 -8.61 17.41 -6.84
CA SER A 71 -8.91 15.96 -6.75
C SER A 71 -9.67 15.42 -7.97
N LEU A 72 -9.66 16.14 -9.11
CA LEU A 72 -10.42 15.73 -10.29
C LEU A 72 -9.74 14.59 -11.05
N ASN A 73 -8.42 14.63 -11.15
CA ASN A 73 -7.62 13.64 -11.88
C ASN A 73 -6.83 12.78 -10.91
N GLU A 74 -6.61 11.53 -11.31
CA GLU A 74 -5.80 10.55 -10.59
C GLU A 74 -4.37 10.56 -11.13
N PHE A 75 -3.43 10.09 -10.32
CA PHE A 75 -2.04 9.94 -10.74
C PHE A 75 -1.40 8.73 -10.07
N ASP A 76 -0.39 8.17 -10.74
CA ASP A 76 0.42 7.09 -10.22
C ASP A 76 1.71 7.67 -9.62
N VAL A 77 2.07 7.21 -8.44
CA VAL A 77 3.32 7.55 -7.75
C VAL A 77 3.97 6.29 -7.20
N VAL A 78 5.27 6.15 -7.42
CA VAL A 78 6.08 5.10 -6.80
C VAL A 78 6.67 5.64 -5.51
N LEU A 79 6.35 5.00 -4.40
CA LEU A 79 6.89 5.33 -3.08
C LEU A 79 8.07 4.40 -2.79
N PRO A 80 9.31 4.90 -2.73
CA PRO A 80 10.50 4.06 -2.57
C PRO A 80 10.46 3.15 -1.35
N ASP A 81 9.93 3.65 -0.24
CA ASP A 81 9.90 2.92 1.05
C ASP A 81 9.03 1.66 1.04
N ILE A 82 8.07 1.58 0.08
CA ILE A 82 7.11 0.47 0.02
C ILE A 82 7.03 -0.17 -1.37
N SER A 83 7.95 0.19 -2.26
CA SER A 83 7.94 -0.30 -3.64
C SER A 83 8.47 -1.73 -3.79
N SER A 84 9.19 -2.21 -2.80
CA SER A 84 9.74 -3.56 -2.74
C SER A 84 9.37 -4.24 -1.42
N PRO A 85 9.11 -5.55 -1.42
CA PRO A 85 8.85 -6.29 -0.19
C PRO A 85 10.11 -6.34 0.68
N LEU A 86 9.91 -6.44 1.99
CA LEU A 86 10.97 -6.63 2.99
C LEU A 86 11.42 -8.09 3.09
N GLY A 87 10.59 -9.01 2.59
CA GLY A 87 10.90 -10.43 2.53
C GLY A 87 11.57 -10.84 1.23
N ASP A 88 11.77 -12.13 1.06
CA ASP A 88 12.46 -12.73 -0.09
C ASP A 88 11.58 -12.82 -1.35
N ALA A 89 10.33 -12.39 -1.28
CA ALA A 89 9.42 -12.31 -2.42
C ALA A 89 9.83 -11.16 -3.34
N THR A 90 10.81 -11.39 -4.19
CA THR A 90 11.19 -10.45 -5.24
C THR A 90 10.17 -10.53 -6.37
N SER A 91 9.38 -9.47 -6.60
CA SER A 91 8.51 -9.24 -7.78
C SER A 91 7.75 -10.43 -8.39
N ASN A 92 7.77 -11.60 -7.77
CA ASN A 92 7.12 -12.79 -8.30
C ASN A 92 5.61 -12.75 -8.02
N PRO A 93 4.78 -12.98 -9.02
CA PRO A 93 3.35 -13.11 -8.82
C PRO A 93 3.05 -14.29 -7.90
N PHE A 94 2.15 -14.09 -6.98
CA PHE A 94 1.59 -15.15 -6.17
C PHE A 94 0.11 -15.33 -6.49
N ASP A 95 -0.37 -16.55 -6.36
CA ASP A 95 -1.77 -16.91 -6.54
C ASP A 95 -2.41 -17.27 -5.21
N MET A 96 -3.71 -17.08 -5.13
CA MET A 96 -4.48 -17.63 -4.02
C MET A 96 -4.59 -19.14 -4.16
N ARG A 97 -4.21 -19.89 -3.13
CA ARG A 97 -4.34 -21.35 -3.10
C ARG A 97 -5.80 -21.79 -2.96
N SER A 98 -6.60 -21.00 -2.27
CA SER A 98 -8.02 -21.24 -2.05
C SER A 98 -8.80 -19.93 -2.07
N SER A 99 -10.11 -20.01 -2.34
CA SER A 99 -10.99 -18.85 -2.27
C SER A 99 -11.13 -18.36 -0.82
N ALA A 100 -11.06 -17.04 -0.61
CA ALA A 100 -11.28 -16.44 0.68
C ALA A 100 -12.73 -15.95 0.81
N SER A 101 -13.34 -16.16 1.97
CA SER A 101 -14.66 -15.63 2.31
C SER A 101 -14.61 -14.13 2.53
N VAL A 102 -15.75 -13.45 2.39
CA VAL A 102 -15.88 -12.04 2.77
C VAL A 102 -15.57 -11.87 4.25
N GLY A 103 -14.64 -10.98 4.57
CA GLY A 103 -14.20 -10.73 5.95
C GLY A 103 -13.09 -11.67 6.44
N ALA A 104 -12.53 -12.52 5.59
CA ALA A 104 -11.37 -13.33 5.95
C ALA A 104 -10.18 -12.44 6.35
N THR A 105 -9.51 -12.81 7.43
CA THR A 105 -8.31 -12.13 7.95
C THR A 105 -7.03 -12.84 7.56
N SER A 106 -7.13 -14.05 7.01
CA SER A 106 -6.02 -14.85 6.51
C SER A 106 -6.36 -15.41 5.14
N VAL A 107 -5.36 -15.54 4.29
CA VAL A 107 -5.47 -16.05 2.94
C VAL A 107 -4.26 -16.93 2.66
N ASP A 108 -4.50 -18.15 2.15
CA ASP A 108 -3.43 -19.03 1.70
C ASP A 108 -2.96 -18.59 0.32
N ILE A 109 -1.68 -18.33 0.21
CA ILE A 109 -1.03 -17.95 -1.04
C ILE A 109 0.02 -18.99 -1.44
N ARG A 110 0.25 -19.11 -2.73
CA ARG A 110 1.39 -19.85 -3.29
C ARG A 110 2.11 -18.96 -4.27
N PHE A 111 3.41 -19.06 -4.31
CA PHE A 111 4.20 -18.40 -5.33
C PHE A 111 4.16 -19.21 -6.63
N ALA A 112 4.02 -18.53 -7.76
CA ALA A 112 3.92 -19.19 -9.07
C ALA A 112 5.24 -19.80 -9.53
N ASP A 113 6.35 -19.36 -8.95
CA ASP A 113 7.68 -19.85 -9.29
C ASP A 113 8.05 -21.04 -8.39
N SER A 114 8.16 -22.21 -9.01
CA SER A 114 8.60 -23.44 -8.33
C SER A 114 10.03 -23.38 -7.81
N SER A 115 10.84 -22.41 -8.26
CA SER A 115 12.18 -22.20 -7.73
C SER A 115 12.17 -21.60 -6.32
N LEU A 116 11.03 -21.08 -5.87
CA LEU A 116 10.83 -20.59 -4.51
C LEU A 116 10.26 -21.67 -3.57
N ASP A 117 9.79 -22.79 -4.15
CA ASP A 117 9.35 -23.98 -3.40
C ASP A 117 10.56 -24.88 -3.11
N ASP A 118 11.56 -24.31 -2.46
CA ASP A 118 12.74 -25.09 -2.07
C ASP A 118 12.51 -25.76 -0.73
N SER A 119 12.01 -26.98 -0.83
CA SER A 119 11.85 -27.91 0.30
C SER A 119 13.17 -28.29 0.99
N THR A 120 14.31 -27.76 0.53
CA THR A 120 15.63 -28.27 0.89
C THR A 120 16.42 -27.34 1.83
N GLU A 121 16.07 -26.06 1.95
CA GLU A 121 16.86 -25.14 2.76
C GLU A 121 16.00 -24.18 3.60
N GLY A 122 15.52 -24.69 4.73
CA GLY A 122 15.01 -23.83 5.80
C GLY A 122 13.76 -23.02 5.46
N THR A 123 13.07 -22.55 6.47
CA THR A 123 11.88 -21.70 6.32
C THR A 123 12.27 -20.33 5.74
N LYS A 124 11.91 -20.06 4.51
CA LYS A 124 12.07 -18.72 3.91
C LYS A 124 10.91 -17.82 4.30
N THR A 125 11.19 -16.57 4.59
CA THR A 125 10.17 -15.55 4.86
C THR A 125 9.94 -14.73 3.60
N TYR A 126 8.87 -15.01 2.89
CA TYR A 126 8.56 -14.36 1.61
C TYR A 126 8.03 -12.93 1.77
N LEU A 127 7.14 -12.74 2.73
CA LEU A 127 6.58 -11.43 3.05
C LEU A 127 6.71 -11.18 4.56
N LYS A 128 6.95 -9.93 4.90
CA LYS A 128 7.06 -9.48 6.29
C LYS A 128 5.95 -8.49 6.65
N PRO A 129 5.69 -8.30 7.95
CA PRO A 129 4.75 -7.28 8.39
C PRO A 129 5.11 -5.91 7.81
N GLY A 130 4.12 -5.24 7.24
CA GLY A 130 4.30 -3.96 6.57
C GLY A 130 4.34 -4.04 5.04
N ASP A 131 4.57 -5.22 4.47
CA ASP A 131 4.51 -5.41 3.02
C ASP A 131 3.09 -5.20 2.50
N LEU A 132 2.98 -4.61 1.32
CA LEU A 132 1.70 -4.36 0.67
C LEU A 132 1.45 -5.35 -0.46
N ILE A 133 0.26 -5.93 -0.47
CA ILE A 133 -0.17 -6.87 -1.49
C ILE A 133 -1.46 -6.41 -2.16
N ARG A 134 -1.62 -6.75 -3.42
CA ARG A 134 -2.82 -6.50 -4.20
C ARG A 134 -3.17 -7.75 -5.01
N PHE A 135 -4.43 -8.16 -4.95
CA PHE A 135 -4.96 -9.23 -5.79
C PHE A 135 -5.47 -8.67 -7.12
N SER A 136 -5.29 -9.42 -8.18
CA SER A 136 -5.92 -9.14 -9.47
C SER A 136 -7.44 -9.24 -9.33
N GLY A 137 -8.17 -8.35 -9.97
CA GLY A 137 -9.64 -8.35 -9.94
C GLY A 137 -10.26 -7.31 -9.00
N HIS A 138 -9.51 -6.66 -8.15
CA HIS A 138 -9.97 -5.48 -7.40
C HIS A 138 -8.85 -4.49 -7.08
N THR A 139 -9.24 -3.26 -6.73
CA THR A 139 -8.30 -2.15 -6.50
C THR A 139 -7.81 -2.03 -5.06
N LYS A 140 -8.31 -2.88 -4.15
CA LYS A 140 -7.89 -2.84 -2.74
C LYS A 140 -6.45 -3.30 -2.56
N VAL A 141 -5.73 -2.57 -1.72
CA VAL A 141 -4.38 -2.91 -1.26
C VAL A 141 -4.48 -3.34 0.20
N TYR A 142 -3.81 -4.43 0.54
CA TYR A 142 -3.77 -5.01 1.87
C TYR A 142 -2.36 -4.93 2.43
N MET A 143 -2.25 -4.77 3.74
CA MET A 143 -0.98 -4.84 4.44
C MET A 143 -0.85 -6.19 5.11
N VAL A 144 0.29 -6.82 4.93
CA VAL A 144 0.67 -8.05 5.63
C VAL A 144 0.95 -7.71 7.09
N THR A 145 0.36 -8.47 8.01
CA THR A 145 0.47 -8.22 9.46
C THR A 145 1.29 -9.27 10.20
N GLY A 146 1.67 -10.34 9.53
CA GLY A 146 2.51 -11.41 10.06
C GLY A 146 3.47 -11.93 9.01
N ASP A 147 4.50 -12.66 9.44
CA ASP A 147 5.43 -13.30 8.52
C ASP A 147 4.70 -14.34 7.67
N VAL A 148 5.00 -14.34 6.38
CA VAL A 148 4.55 -15.37 5.44
C VAL A 148 5.74 -16.23 5.07
N THR A 149 5.72 -17.46 5.53
CA THR A 149 6.81 -18.44 5.36
C THR A 149 6.39 -19.59 4.46
N SER A 150 7.37 -20.31 3.91
CA SER A 150 7.12 -21.53 3.15
C SER A 150 6.62 -22.66 4.04
#